data_65d8fd299f3aee4004a3edb8dd3e1034
#
_entry.id   65d8fd299f3aee4004a3edb8dd3e1034
#
_cell.length_a   1.000
_cell.length_b   1.000
_cell.length_c   1.000
_cell.angle_alpha   90.00
_cell.angle_beta   90.00
_cell.angle_gamma   90.00
#
_symmetry.space_group_name_H-M   'P 1'
#
loop_
_entity.id
_entity.type
_entity.pdbx_description
1 polymer ?
#
loop_
_entity_poly.entity_id
_entity_poly.type
_entity_poly.pdbx_seq_one_letter_code
_entity_poly.pdbx_strand_id
1 'polypeptide(L)'
;MSQLSLLPQAALSRSRFLRLAAGALLPFVGLRLSAAAAPNPELAQNSGAPGTKDAAAPGRMGAILVSQFGPVKIHSYLSPADGLQVNTQMIEGPNAVVIFDGQLLLPYADEVASYVQTLGKPIDRIILSHAHTDHWGGLQVLTERFPDARVFALDGVAEQVRAKGPARLDGLRRTYGDRAATKVTVPTETITEGLQRIDGVTYEFKRFVDAESDLQLAVLLPEQKVLMAFDLVFSPNEHAFTGANHFDHWMIVLESLKALQGYDRIIIGHDTPVDRSAIDSTMTYVKRAKEIHAASSDAKTYSENLKAAFPDLQQAGFVDLSASYLYAAPH
;
A
#
# COMPACT_ATOMS: atom_id res chain seq x y z
N MET A 1 34.63 27.85 -43.99
CA MET A 1 35.44 27.98 -42.77
C MET A 1 34.59 28.65 -41.73
N SER A 2 33.96 27.89 -40.86
CA SER A 2 33.27 28.38 -39.66
C SER A 2 33.26 27.23 -38.66
N GLN A 3 33.97 27.46 -37.57
CA GLN A 3 34.12 26.52 -36.47
C GLN A 3 32.82 26.48 -35.65
N LEU A 4 32.24 25.30 -35.44
CA LEU A 4 31.24 25.02 -34.42
C LEU A 4 31.97 24.65 -33.13
N SER A 5 31.82 25.48 -32.10
CA SER A 5 32.32 25.25 -30.76
C SER A 5 31.39 24.24 -30.05
N LEU A 6 31.95 23.12 -29.65
CA LEU A 6 31.31 22.11 -28.78
C LEU A 6 31.26 22.64 -27.33
N LEU A 7 30.07 22.71 -26.75
CA LEU A 7 29.90 22.92 -25.33
C LEU A 7 30.12 21.57 -24.58
N PRO A 8 30.78 21.59 -23.42
CA PRO A 8 31.04 20.35 -22.65
C PRO A 8 29.78 19.87 -21.93
N GLN A 9 29.47 18.57 -22.07
CA GLN A 9 28.50 17.87 -21.27
C GLN A 9 28.95 17.87 -19.80
N ALA A 10 28.15 18.44 -18.93
CA ALA A 10 28.34 18.36 -17.50
C ALA A 10 28.10 16.90 -17.03
N ALA A 11 29.15 16.29 -16.54
CA ALA A 11 29.10 14.99 -15.87
C ALA A 11 28.28 15.13 -14.58
N LEU A 12 27.12 14.51 -14.53
CA LEU A 12 26.33 14.33 -13.31
C LEU A 12 27.08 13.41 -12.37
N SER A 13 27.54 13.96 -11.27
CA SER A 13 28.28 13.29 -10.20
C SER A 13 27.41 12.22 -9.52
N ARG A 14 27.87 10.95 -9.58
CA ARG A 14 27.28 9.76 -8.96
C ARG A 14 27.49 9.67 -7.43
N SER A 15 27.60 10.77 -6.70
CA SER A 15 28.07 10.74 -5.31
C SER A 15 27.07 11.24 -4.26
N ARG A 16 25.77 11.10 -4.46
CA ARG A 16 24.78 11.47 -3.41
C ARG A 16 23.84 10.35 -2.94
N PHE A 17 24.08 9.09 -3.32
CA PHE A 17 23.18 7.99 -2.96
C PHE A 17 23.61 7.11 -1.77
N LEU A 18 24.67 7.41 -1.10
CA LEU A 18 25.13 6.58 0.02
C LEU A 18 25.32 7.41 1.29
N ARG A 19 24.26 7.80 1.96
CA ARG A 19 24.25 8.10 3.42
C ARG A 19 22.83 8.36 3.91
N LEU A 20 22.05 7.31 4.11
CA LEU A 20 20.80 7.38 4.90
C LEU A 20 20.53 6.02 5.53
N ALA A 21 21.24 5.70 6.57
CA ALA A 21 20.91 4.59 7.44
C ALA A 21 21.37 4.90 8.86
N ALA A 22 20.56 5.60 9.60
CA ALA A 22 20.58 5.50 11.05
C ALA A 22 19.20 5.94 11.52
N GLY A 23 18.39 4.96 11.97
CA GLY A 23 17.00 5.18 12.29
C GLY A 23 16.80 6.09 13.49
N ALA A 24 15.94 7.06 13.34
CA ALA A 24 15.27 7.67 14.46
C ALA A 24 14.23 6.68 15.01
N LEU A 25 14.60 5.97 16.05
CA LEU A 25 13.73 5.09 16.84
C LEU A 25 13.03 5.97 17.89
N LEU A 26 11.84 6.46 17.54
CA LEU A 26 10.95 7.01 18.56
C LEU A 26 10.02 5.89 19.07
N PRO A 27 9.75 5.85 20.39
CA PRO A 27 8.85 4.86 20.94
C PRO A 27 7.44 5.10 20.41
N PHE A 28 6.84 4.07 19.85
CA PHE A 28 5.40 4.04 19.63
C PHE A 28 4.71 4.21 20.98
N VAL A 29 4.09 5.36 21.18
CA VAL A 29 3.19 5.58 22.32
C VAL A 29 2.01 4.64 22.12
N GLY A 30 1.75 3.82 23.14
CA GLY A 30 0.73 2.79 23.09
C GLY A 30 -0.61 3.33 22.59
N LEU A 31 -1.07 2.78 21.46
CA LEU A 31 -2.40 3.00 20.92
C LEU A 31 -3.41 2.52 21.97
N ARG A 32 -4.17 3.42 22.54
CA ARG A 32 -5.43 3.04 23.22
C ARG A 32 -6.40 2.67 22.12
N LEU A 33 -6.74 1.38 22.07
CA LEU A 33 -7.77 0.83 21.19
C LEU A 33 -9.10 1.54 21.46
N SER A 34 -9.51 2.44 20.57
CA SER A 34 -10.92 2.80 20.45
C SER A 34 -11.62 1.66 19.72
N ALA A 35 -12.76 1.23 20.22
CA ALA A 35 -13.56 0.18 19.61
C ALA A 35 -13.84 0.53 18.15
N ALA A 36 -13.45 -0.36 17.23
CA ALA A 36 -13.67 -0.21 15.82
C ALA A 36 -15.18 -0.07 15.53
N ALA A 37 -15.58 1.03 14.90
CA ALA A 37 -16.88 1.12 14.26
C ALA A 37 -16.92 0.11 13.11
N ALA A 38 -18.02 -0.61 12.98
CA ALA A 38 -18.21 -1.56 11.88
C ALA A 38 -18.11 -0.82 10.53
N PRO A 39 -17.55 -1.43 9.47
CA PRO A 39 -17.47 -0.82 8.16
C PRO A 39 -18.86 -0.42 7.68
N ASN A 40 -18.96 0.77 7.08
CA ASN A 40 -20.22 1.33 6.61
C ASN A 40 -20.86 0.46 5.51
N PRO A 41 -22.03 -0.18 5.74
CA PRO A 41 -22.64 -1.08 4.78
C PRO A 41 -23.24 -0.38 3.54
N GLU A 42 -23.40 0.95 3.53
CA GLU A 42 -24.05 1.67 2.43
C GLU A 42 -23.14 1.85 1.21
N LEU A 43 -21.81 1.86 1.35
CA LEU A 43 -20.89 1.99 0.22
C LEU A 43 -20.77 0.73 -0.64
N ALA A 44 -21.20 -0.43 -0.11
CA ALA A 44 -21.20 -1.70 -0.86
C ALA A 44 -22.40 -1.83 -1.83
N GLN A 45 -23.36 -0.93 -1.81
CA GLN A 45 -24.65 -1.10 -2.51
C GLN A 45 -24.79 -0.39 -3.86
N ASN A 46 -23.84 0.46 -4.29
CA ASN A 46 -24.09 1.37 -5.41
C ASN A 46 -23.22 1.22 -6.66
N SER A 47 -22.53 0.11 -6.89
CA SER A 47 -21.87 -0.12 -8.18
C SER A 47 -21.90 -1.61 -8.56
N GLY A 48 -22.74 -1.93 -9.51
CA GLY A 48 -22.93 -3.09 -10.35
C GLY A 48 -22.12 -4.36 -10.06
N ALA A 49 -22.53 -5.15 -9.17
CA ALA A 49 -22.39 -6.50 -8.67
C ALA A 49 -22.05 -6.49 -7.18
N PRO A 50 -22.92 -7.01 -6.31
CA PRO A 50 -22.70 -6.98 -4.87
C PRO A 50 -21.51 -7.86 -4.51
N GLY A 51 -20.49 -7.27 -3.87
CA GLY A 51 -19.50 -8.04 -3.13
C GLY A 51 -20.21 -8.70 -1.94
N THR A 52 -20.29 -10.01 -1.93
CA THR A 52 -20.76 -10.73 -0.75
C THR A 52 -19.65 -10.70 0.29
N LYS A 53 -19.94 -10.15 1.48
CA LYS A 53 -19.09 -10.40 2.65
C LYS A 53 -19.25 -11.88 3.00
N ASP A 54 -18.19 -12.66 2.85
CA ASP A 54 -18.12 -13.92 3.58
C ASP A 54 -18.08 -13.58 5.06
N ALA A 55 -19.12 -14.02 5.79
CA ALA A 55 -19.08 -13.97 7.25
C ALA A 55 -17.77 -14.62 7.70
N ALA A 56 -17.03 -13.94 8.58
CA ALA A 56 -15.78 -14.47 9.09
C ALA A 56 -15.98 -15.93 9.49
N ALA A 57 -15.23 -16.85 8.88
CA ALA A 57 -15.23 -18.24 9.32
C ALA A 57 -14.90 -18.25 10.81
N PRO A 58 -15.50 -19.15 11.62
CA PRO A 58 -15.23 -19.21 13.04
C PRO A 58 -13.72 -19.23 13.31
N GLY A 59 -13.22 -18.22 14.03
CA GLY A 59 -11.80 -18.08 14.37
C GLY A 59 -10.97 -17.19 13.48
N ARG A 60 -11.49 -16.62 12.37
CA ARG A 60 -10.77 -15.63 11.54
C ARG A 60 -10.86 -14.24 12.19
N MET A 61 -9.73 -13.55 12.28
CA MET A 61 -9.63 -12.20 12.83
C MET A 61 -9.93 -11.11 11.78
N GLY A 62 -9.45 -11.31 10.53
CA GLY A 62 -9.69 -10.40 9.42
C GLY A 62 -10.98 -10.70 8.65
N ALA A 63 -11.38 -9.75 7.81
CA ALA A 63 -12.54 -9.88 6.93
C ALA A 63 -12.11 -10.21 5.49
N ILE A 64 -12.93 -10.94 4.75
CA ILE A 64 -12.73 -11.17 3.32
C ILE A 64 -13.95 -10.63 2.57
N LEU A 65 -13.67 -9.80 1.56
CA LEU A 65 -14.64 -9.32 0.60
C LEU A 65 -14.35 -9.96 -0.74
N VAL A 66 -15.38 -10.51 -1.38
CA VAL A 66 -15.23 -11.12 -2.72
C VAL A 66 -16.06 -10.34 -3.72
N SER A 67 -15.40 -9.91 -4.79
CA SER A 67 -16.03 -9.26 -5.94
C SER A 67 -15.86 -10.13 -7.17
N GLN A 68 -16.95 -10.41 -7.89
CA GLN A 68 -16.91 -11.27 -9.06
C GLN A 68 -17.07 -10.47 -10.36
N PHE A 69 -16.21 -10.76 -11.33
CA PHE A 69 -16.17 -10.14 -12.64
C PHE A 69 -16.08 -11.25 -13.71
N GLY A 70 -17.25 -11.81 -14.07
CA GLY A 70 -17.28 -12.99 -14.96
C GLY A 70 -16.51 -14.17 -14.35
N PRO A 71 -15.48 -14.69 -15.04
CA PRO A 71 -14.69 -15.81 -14.53
C PRO A 71 -13.61 -15.39 -13.52
N VAL A 72 -13.37 -14.10 -13.34
CA VAL A 72 -12.35 -13.55 -12.44
C VAL A 72 -13.01 -13.13 -11.13
N LYS A 73 -12.38 -13.47 -9.99
CA LYS A 73 -12.77 -12.96 -8.68
C LYS A 73 -11.62 -12.18 -8.07
N ILE A 74 -11.98 -11.13 -7.36
CA ILE A 74 -11.05 -10.35 -6.54
C ILE A 74 -11.46 -10.56 -5.09
N HIS A 75 -10.56 -11.18 -4.34
CA HIS A 75 -10.72 -11.40 -2.91
C HIS A 75 -9.82 -10.39 -2.19
N SER A 76 -10.42 -9.54 -1.36
CA SER A 76 -9.72 -8.59 -0.52
C SER A 76 -9.74 -9.09 0.91
N TYR A 77 -8.59 -9.46 1.46
CA TYR A 77 -8.45 -9.72 2.88
C TYR A 77 -8.13 -8.40 3.58
N LEU A 78 -8.93 -8.02 4.54
CA LEU A 78 -8.77 -6.82 5.36
C LEU A 78 -8.36 -7.23 6.77
N SER A 79 -7.17 -6.82 7.21
CA SER A 79 -6.71 -7.08 8.58
C SER A 79 -7.49 -6.24 9.61
N PRO A 80 -7.54 -6.66 10.90
CA PRO A 80 -8.03 -5.82 11.97
C PRO A 80 -7.22 -4.52 12.15
N ALA A 81 -7.74 -3.60 12.96
CA ALA A 81 -7.15 -2.28 13.18
C ALA A 81 -5.71 -2.31 13.71
N ASP A 82 -5.33 -3.32 14.48
CA ASP A 82 -3.95 -3.50 14.96
C ASP A 82 -2.99 -4.05 13.90
N GLY A 83 -3.52 -4.50 12.76
CA GLY A 83 -2.82 -4.74 11.50
C GLY A 83 -2.92 -3.58 10.52
N LEU A 84 -3.33 -2.40 11.00
CA LEU A 84 -3.51 -1.16 10.21
C LEU A 84 -4.61 -1.25 9.14
N GLN A 85 -5.52 -2.22 9.23
CA GLN A 85 -6.54 -2.49 8.21
C GLN A 85 -5.94 -2.68 6.79
N VAL A 86 -4.68 -3.11 6.73
CA VAL A 86 -4.02 -3.35 5.44
C VAL A 86 -4.66 -4.50 4.69
N ASN A 87 -4.73 -4.36 3.38
CA ASN A 87 -5.30 -5.33 2.48
C ASN A 87 -4.25 -6.24 1.86
N THR A 88 -4.57 -7.53 1.71
CA THR A 88 -3.99 -8.40 0.69
C THR A 88 -5.03 -8.69 -0.36
N GLN A 89 -4.69 -8.45 -1.62
CA GLN A 89 -5.58 -8.70 -2.75
C GLN A 89 -5.20 -10.01 -3.43
N MET A 90 -6.19 -10.84 -3.70
CA MET A 90 -6.01 -12.12 -4.38
C MET A 90 -6.88 -12.14 -5.63
N ILE A 91 -6.25 -12.14 -6.80
CA ILE A 91 -6.96 -12.19 -8.08
C ILE A 91 -7.05 -13.67 -8.48
N GLU A 92 -8.23 -14.23 -8.34
CA GLU A 92 -8.52 -15.60 -8.77
C GLU A 92 -8.87 -15.60 -10.26
N GLY A 93 -7.92 -16.06 -11.08
CA GLY A 93 -8.11 -16.31 -12.50
C GLY A 93 -8.68 -17.70 -12.78
N PRO A 94 -8.78 -18.12 -14.04
CA PRO A 94 -9.31 -19.43 -14.43
C PRO A 94 -8.58 -20.61 -13.76
N ASN A 95 -7.25 -20.58 -13.67
CA ASN A 95 -6.44 -21.72 -13.23
C ASN A 95 -5.51 -21.40 -12.06
N ALA A 96 -5.24 -20.14 -11.76
CA ALA A 96 -4.27 -19.72 -10.76
C ALA A 96 -4.73 -18.47 -9.99
N VAL A 97 -4.02 -18.14 -8.92
CA VAL A 97 -4.22 -16.94 -8.11
C VAL A 97 -2.97 -16.07 -8.17
N VAL A 98 -3.16 -14.76 -8.36
CA VAL A 98 -2.11 -13.74 -8.18
C VAL A 98 -2.38 -13.02 -6.87
N ILE A 99 -1.38 -12.95 -5.98
CA ILE A 99 -1.48 -12.28 -4.68
C ILE A 99 -0.76 -10.93 -4.75
N PHE A 100 -1.39 -9.88 -4.20
CA PHE A 100 -0.77 -8.58 -4.03
C PHE A 100 -0.66 -8.27 -2.54
N ASP A 101 0.54 -7.93 -2.10
CA ASP A 101 0.96 -7.57 -0.74
C ASP A 101 0.81 -8.71 0.30
N GLY A 102 1.52 -8.58 1.41
CA GLY A 102 1.75 -9.68 2.33
C GLY A 102 1.32 -9.44 3.78
N GLN A 103 0.61 -8.35 4.08
CA GLN A 103 0.22 -7.98 5.45
C GLN A 103 1.37 -7.45 6.33
N LEU A 104 1.01 -6.74 7.41
CA LEU A 104 1.95 -6.26 8.42
C LEU A 104 2.46 -7.39 9.33
N LEU A 105 1.56 -8.24 9.80
CA LEU A 105 1.81 -9.21 10.86
C LEU A 105 1.63 -10.66 10.41
N LEU A 106 2.45 -11.56 10.95
CA LEU A 106 2.45 -12.99 10.62
C LEU A 106 1.08 -13.66 10.79
N PRO A 107 0.31 -13.43 11.88
CA PRO A 107 -0.99 -14.07 12.03
C PRO A 107 -1.98 -13.74 10.90
N TYR A 108 -1.96 -12.50 10.41
CA TYR A 108 -2.85 -12.09 9.33
C TYR A 108 -2.40 -12.64 7.98
N ALA A 109 -1.09 -12.70 7.75
CA ALA A 109 -0.54 -13.38 6.57
C ALA A 109 -0.85 -14.89 6.57
N ASP A 110 -0.89 -15.54 7.74
CA ASP A 110 -1.29 -16.95 7.86
C ASP A 110 -2.79 -17.16 7.56
N GLU A 111 -3.65 -16.22 7.97
CA GLU A 111 -5.06 -16.24 7.56
C GLU A 111 -5.23 -16.08 6.05
N VAL A 112 -4.47 -15.16 5.42
CA VAL A 112 -4.43 -15.02 3.95
C VAL A 112 -4.00 -16.33 3.31
N ALA A 113 -2.88 -16.92 3.76
CA ALA A 113 -2.37 -18.17 3.21
C ALA A 113 -3.39 -19.31 3.36
N SER A 114 -4.02 -19.43 4.53
CA SER A 114 -5.04 -20.43 4.80
C SER A 114 -6.27 -20.25 3.91
N TYR A 115 -6.70 -19.00 3.71
CA TYR A 115 -7.81 -18.71 2.81
C TYR A 115 -7.48 -19.06 1.35
N VAL A 116 -6.31 -18.65 0.86
CA VAL A 116 -5.87 -18.93 -0.52
C VAL A 116 -5.85 -20.44 -0.78
N GLN A 117 -5.42 -21.25 0.19
CA GLN A 117 -5.45 -22.71 0.06
C GLN A 117 -6.86 -23.26 -0.16
N THR A 118 -7.90 -22.62 0.40
CA THR A 118 -9.30 -23.03 0.17
C THR A 118 -9.78 -22.80 -1.26
N LEU A 119 -9.11 -21.95 -2.04
CA LEU A 119 -9.44 -21.71 -3.45
C LEU A 119 -9.05 -22.89 -4.34
N GLY A 120 -8.17 -23.78 -3.87
CA GLY A 120 -7.78 -25.00 -4.57
C GLY A 120 -7.00 -24.77 -5.86
N LYS A 121 -6.42 -23.59 -6.04
CA LYS A 121 -5.64 -23.19 -7.23
C LYS A 121 -4.17 -22.88 -6.84
N PRO A 122 -3.20 -23.14 -7.73
CA PRO A 122 -1.83 -22.75 -7.52
C PRO A 122 -1.69 -21.24 -7.48
N ILE A 123 -0.66 -20.74 -6.77
CA ILE A 123 -0.26 -19.35 -6.79
C ILE A 123 0.70 -19.13 -7.95
N ASP A 124 0.32 -18.28 -8.91
CA ASP A 124 1.18 -17.92 -10.03
C ASP A 124 2.35 -17.06 -9.55
N ARG A 125 2.05 -16.02 -8.79
CA ARG A 125 3.03 -15.09 -8.23
C ARG A 125 2.47 -14.28 -7.07
N ILE A 126 3.39 -13.71 -6.28
CA ILE A 126 3.11 -12.69 -5.27
C ILE A 126 3.72 -11.39 -5.76
N ILE A 127 2.98 -10.29 -5.72
CA ILE A 127 3.43 -8.97 -6.20
C ILE A 127 3.39 -8.01 -5.03
N LEU A 128 4.51 -7.35 -4.75
CA LEU A 128 4.59 -6.28 -3.76
C LEU A 128 4.33 -4.94 -4.43
N SER A 129 3.36 -4.18 -3.91
CA SER A 129 2.97 -2.87 -4.46
C SER A 129 4.02 -1.80 -4.22
N HIS A 130 4.57 -1.71 -3.01
CA HIS A 130 5.60 -0.75 -2.61
C HIS A 130 6.36 -1.20 -1.36
N ALA A 131 7.32 -0.40 -0.86
CA ALA A 131 8.27 -0.83 0.16
C ALA A 131 7.85 -0.51 1.61
N HIS A 132 6.58 -0.12 1.89
CA HIS A 132 6.13 0.03 3.27
C HIS A 132 5.97 -1.33 3.96
N THR A 133 6.23 -1.34 5.26
CA THR A 133 6.42 -2.59 6.03
C THR A 133 5.14 -3.40 6.15
N ASP A 134 4.01 -2.74 6.20
CA ASP A 134 2.69 -3.35 6.29
C ASP A 134 2.27 -4.09 5.02
N HIS A 135 2.94 -3.86 3.89
CA HIS A 135 2.72 -4.58 2.65
C HIS A 135 3.65 -5.78 2.46
N TRP A 136 4.84 -5.80 3.12
CA TRP A 136 5.79 -6.91 2.97
C TRP A 136 6.07 -7.70 4.26
N GLY A 137 5.65 -7.21 5.43
CA GLY A 137 5.98 -7.85 6.72
C GLY A 137 5.58 -9.32 6.79
N GLY A 138 4.42 -9.67 6.28
CA GLY A 138 3.91 -11.05 6.26
C GLY A 138 4.34 -11.88 5.04
N LEU A 139 5.11 -11.35 4.09
CA LEU A 139 5.63 -12.14 2.94
C LEU A 139 6.42 -13.37 3.38
N GLN A 140 7.02 -13.35 4.56
CA GLN A 140 7.67 -14.53 5.15
C GLN A 140 6.72 -15.73 5.18
N VAL A 141 5.51 -15.56 5.68
CA VAL A 141 4.51 -16.64 5.78
C VAL A 141 4.09 -17.09 4.38
N LEU A 142 3.78 -16.14 3.50
CA LEU A 142 3.33 -16.47 2.15
C LEU A 142 4.37 -17.28 1.38
N THR A 143 5.65 -16.91 1.47
CA THR A 143 6.73 -17.65 0.79
C THR A 143 7.05 -18.99 1.45
N GLU A 144 6.84 -19.13 2.76
CA GLU A 144 6.98 -20.41 3.45
C GLU A 144 5.82 -21.38 3.13
N ARG A 145 4.60 -20.85 3.00
CA ARG A 145 3.40 -21.65 2.68
C ARG A 145 3.30 -21.99 1.18
N PHE A 146 3.84 -21.13 0.31
CA PHE A 146 3.83 -21.26 -1.16
C PHE A 146 5.25 -21.13 -1.73
N PRO A 147 6.14 -22.12 -1.51
CA PRO A 147 7.56 -22.00 -1.85
C PRO A 147 7.83 -21.91 -3.36
N ASP A 148 6.88 -22.35 -4.19
CA ASP A 148 6.99 -22.26 -5.65
C ASP A 148 6.55 -20.87 -6.18
N ALA A 149 5.85 -20.08 -5.38
CA ALA A 149 5.41 -18.74 -5.75
C ALA A 149 6.56 -17.73 -5.60
N ARG A 150 6.97 -17.13 -6.72
CA ARG A 150 8.01 -16.10 -6.72
C ARG A 150 7.42 -14.74 -6.33
N VAL A 151 8.24 -13.90 -5.68
CA VAL A 151 7.85 -12.56 -5.27
C VAL A 151 8.40 -11.54 -6.25
N PHE A 152 7.49 -10.77 -6.83
CA PHE A 152 7.72 -9.72 -7.82
C PHE A 152 7.53 -8.34 -7.21
N ALA A 153 8.25 -7.35 -7.71
CA ALA A 153 8.02 -5.93 -7.44
C ALA A 153 8.51 -5.07 -8.61
N LEU A 154 8.18 -3.79 -8.62
CA LEU A 154 8.86 -2.84 -9.51
C LEU A 154 10.36 -2.80 -9.20
N ASP A 155 11.17 -2.56 -10.22
CA ASP A 155 12.58 -2.28 -10.04
C ASP A 155 12.76 -1.08 -9.09
N GLY A 156 13.63 -1.22 -8.10
CA GLY A 156 13.84 -0.25 -7.01
C GLY A 156 13.02 -0.54 -5.74
N VAL A 157 11.84 -1.16 -5.78
CA VAL A 157 11.09 -1.57 -4.58
C VAL A 157 11.86 -2.64 -3.81
N ALA A 158 12.37 -3.67 -4.51
CA ALA A 158 13.18 -4.72 -3.89
C ALA A 158 14.45 -4.15 -3.24
N GLU A 159 15.08 -3.15 -3.85
CA GLU A 159 16.23 -2.46 -3.28
C GLU A 159 15.86 -1.68 -2.01
N GLN A 160 14.74 -0.97 -2.02
CA GLN A 160 14.24 -0.25 -0.84
C GLN A 160 13.94 -1.21 0.32
N VAL A 161 13.30 -2.35 0.04
CA VAL A 161 13.04 -3.40 1.05
C VAL A 161 14.35 -3.95 1.59
N ARG A 162 15.34 -4.23 0.73
CA ARG A 162 16.66 -4.72 1.14
C ARG A 162 17.40 -3.72 2.01
N ALA A 163 17.39 -2.44 1.62
CA ALA A 163 18.13 -1.39 2.31
C ALA A 163 17.48 -0.97 3.64
N LYS A 164 16.17 -0.77 3.65
CA LYS A 164 15.43 -0.22 4.81
C LYS A 164 14.79 -1.34 5.67
N GLY A 165 14.60 -2.53 5.11
CA GLY A 165 13.88 -3.63 5.74
C GLY A 165 14.43 -4.09 7.09
N PRO A 166 15.75 -4.32 7.26
CA PRO A 166 16.29 -4.76 8.56
C PRO A 166 15.96 -3.82 9.72
N ALA A 167 16.17 -2.51 9.55
CA ALA A 167 15.87 -1.53 10.59
C ALA A 167 14.36 -1.41 10.89
N ARG A 168 13.54 -1.48 9.84
CA ARG A 168 12.07 -1.48 9.97
C ARG A 168 11.58 -2.74 10.68
N LEU A 169 12.14 -3.90 10.35
CA LEU A 169 11.80 -5.16 10.99
C LEU A 169 12.16 -5.15 12.49
N ASP A 170 13.31 -4.61 12.86
CA ASP A 170 13.70 -4.42 14.25
C ASP A 170 12.70 -3.55 15.02
N GLY A 171 12.22 -2.47 14.38
CA GLY A 171 11.16 -1.63 14.93
C GLY A 171 9.85 -2.39 15.12
N LEU A 172 9.43 -3.13 14.11
CA LEU A 172 8.22 -3.94 14.14
C LEU A 172 8.27 -5.00 15.24
N ARG A 173 9.39 -5.70 15.39
CA ARG A 173 9.59 -6.70 16.44
C ARG A 173 9.56 -6.11 17.84
N ARG A 174 10.09 -4.91 18.05
CA ARG A 174 9.95 -4.21 19.33
C ARG A 174 8.51 -3.89 19.67
N THR A 175 7.70 -3.57 18.67
CA THR A 175 6.30 -3.18 18.87
C THR A 175 5.37 -4.39 19.00
N TYR A 176 5.55 -5.42 18.17
CA TYR A 176 4.59 -6.52 18.04
C TYR A 176 5.13 -7.89 18.47
N GLY A 177 6.40 -7.95 18.93
CA GLY A 177 7.01 -9.19 19.42
C GLY A 177 7.00 -10.30 18.38
N ASP A 178 6.53 -11.48 18.80
CA ASP A 178 6.49 -12.69 17.97
C ASP A 178 5.44 -12.64 16.84
N ARG A 179 4.57 -11.63 16.85
CA ARG A 179 3.63 -11.41 15.73
C ARG A 179 4.30 -10.80 14.51
N ALA A 180 5.46 -10.17 14.68
CA ALA A 180 6.24 -9.61 13.59
C ALA A 180 7.13 -10.66 12.93
N ALA A 181 7.45 -10.47 11.64
CA ALA A 181 8.37 -11.32 10.90
C ALA A 181 9.73 -11.47 11.60
N THR A 182 10.43 -12.56 11.32
CA THR A 182 11.76 -12.82 11.83
C THR A 182 12.86 -12.55 10.81
N LYS A 183 12.46 -12.42 9.53
CA LYS A 183 13.36 -12.13 8.41
C LYS A 183 12.68 -11.17 7.43
N VAL A 184 13.49 -10.40 6.71
CA VAL A 184 13.04 -9.57 5.59
C VAL A 184 12.93 -10.46 4.35
N THR A 185 11.74 -10.54 3.76
CA THR A 185 11.53 -11.22 2.48
C THR A 185 11.63 -10.17 1.37
N VAL A 186 12.73 -10.23 0.61
CA VAL A 186 12.99 -9.29 -0.50
C VAL A 186 12.43 -9.90 -1.80
N PRO A 187 11.66 -9.13 -2.60
CA PRO A 187 11.27 -9.58 -3.94
C PRO A 187 12.48 -9.98 -4.79
N THR A 188 12.35 -11.07 -5.54
CA THR A 188 13.43 -11.63 -6.37
C THR A 188 13.24 -11.39 -7.85
N GLU A 189 12.02 -11.05 -8.27
CA GLU A 189 11.64 -10.86 -9.66
C GLU A 189 11.16 -9.43 -9.89
N THR A 190 11.32 -8.93 -11.11
CA THR A 190 10.92 -7.58 -11.48
C THR A 190 9.63 -7.60 -12.29
N ILE A 191 8.67 -6.74 -11.90
CA ILE A 191 7.51 -6.39 -12.74
C ILE A 191 7.93 -5.30 -13.72
N THR A 192 7.68 -5.55 -15.01
CA THR A 192 7.76 -4.52 -16.05
C THR A 192 6.43 -3.80 -16.21
N GLU A 193 6.50 -2.48 -16.45
CA GLU A 193 5.31 -1.67 -16.75
C GLU A 193 4.64 -2.11 -18.06
N GLY A 194 3.37 -1.77 -18.21
CA GLY A 194 2.56 -2.02 -19.39
C GLY A 194 1.64 -3.23 -19.24
N LEU A 195 1.06 -3.63 -20.36
CA LEU A 195 0.10 -4.72 -20.42
C LEU A 195 0.79 -6.07 -20.31
N GLN A 196 0.29 -6.90 -19.40
CA GLN A 196 0.69 -8.29 -19.24
C GLN A 196 -0.56 -9.16 -19.09
N ARG A 197 -0.50 -10.38 -19.63
CA ARG A 197 -1.56 -11.38 -19.48
C ARG A 197 -1.07 -12.50 -18.57
N ILE A 198 -1.74 -12.71 -17.44
CA ILE A 198 -1.41 -13.72 -16.46
C ILE A 198 -2.66 -14.55 -16.22
N ASP A 199 -2.58 -15.87 -16.43
CA ASP A 199 -3.71 -16.80 -16.30
C ASP A 199 -4.98 -16.31 -16.99
N GLY A 200 -4.86 -15.75 -18.21
CA GLY A 200 -6.00 -15.26 -18.99
C GLY A 200 -6.55 -13.90 -18.56
N VAL A 201 -6.08 -13.32 -17.47
CA VAL A 201 -6.45 -11.97 -16.98
C VAL A 201 -5.45 -10.94 -17.51
N THR A 202 -5.94 -9.81 -18.00
CA THR A 202 -5.09 -8.69 -18.45
C THR A 202 -4.84 -7.74 -17.29
N TYR A 203 -3.58 -7.45 -17.04
CA TYR A 203 -3.09 -6.47 -16.07
C TYR A 203 -2.35 -5.37 -16.82
N GLU A 204 -2.61 -4.10 -16.51
CA GLU A 204 -1.78 -2.98 -16.93
C GLU A 204 -1.03 -2.47 -15.69
N PHE A 205 0.26 -2.75 -15.62
CA PHE A 205 1.13 -2.31 -14.53
C PHE A 205 1.63 -0.89 -14.79
N LYS A 206 1.45 -0.01 -13.82
CA LYS A 206 1.89 1.39 -13.88
C LYS A 206 2.78 1.72 -12.70
N ARG A 207 3.88 2.40 -12.99
CA ARG A 207 4.80 2.93 -12.00
C ARG A 207 4.42 4.36 -11.65
N PHE A 208 4.41 4.67 -10.36
CA PHE A 208 4.31 6.01 -9.83
C PHE A 208 5.48 6.26 -8.87
N VAL A 209 6.03 7.49 -8.93
CA VAL A 209 7.15 7.92 -8.08
C VAL A 209 6.73 9.13 -7.27
N ASP A 210 7.41 9.35 -6.13
CA ASP A 210 7.26 10.56 -5.31
C ASP A 210 5.80 10.90 -4.98
N ALA A 211 5.02 9.88 -4.58
CA ALA A 211 3.63 10.03 -4.14
C ALA A 211 3.51 9.77 -2.63
N GLU A 212 2.67 8.84 -2.22
CA GLU A 212 2.59 8.41 -0.82
C GLU A 212 3.92 7.79 -0.35
N SER A 213 4.63 7.12 -1.25
CA SER A 213 5.99 6.64 -1.07
C SER A 213 6.88 7.01 -2.27
N ASP A 214 8.20 6.76 -2.15
CA ASP A 214 9.17 7.08 -3.22
C ASP A 214 8.86 6.33 -4.53
N LEU A 215 8.27 5.14 -4.45
CA LEU A 215 7.98 4.27 -5.61
C LEU A 215 6.82 3.34 -5.31
N GLN A 216 5.79 3.39 -6.14
CA GLN A 216 4.58 2.57 -6.00
C GLN A 216 4.11 1.99 -7.33
N LEU A 217 3.50 0.82 -7.24
CA LEU A 217 2.75 0.16 -8.30
C LEU A 217 1.27 0.57 -8.21
N ALA A 218 0.65 0.83 -9.37
CA ALA A 218 -0.79 0.69 -9.54
C ALA A 218 -1.07 -0.33 -10.62
N VAL A 219 -2.23 -0.96 -10.56
CA VAL A 219 -2.62 -2.00 -11.53
C VAL A 219 -4.03 -1.72 -12.03
N LEU A 220 -4.18 -1.66 -13.35
CA LEU A 220 -5.49 -1.64 -13.97
C LEU A 220 -5.86 -3.05 -14.43
N LEU A 221 -7.10 -3.42 -14.19
CA LEU A 221 -7.73 -4.64 -14.73
C LEU A 221 -8.78 -4.17 -15.75
N PRO A 222 -8.41 -4.01 -17.05
CA PRO A 222 -9.25 -3.33 -18.03
C PRO A 222 -10.59 -4.02 -18.27
N GLU A 223 -10.62 -5.35 -18.36
CA GLU A 223 -11.86 -6.10 -18.59
C GLU A 223 -12.79 -6.06 -17.37
N GLN A 224 -12.23 -5.92 -16.15
CA GLN A 224 -12.99 -5.83 -14.90
C GLN A 224 -13.36 -4.39 -14.56
N LYS A 225 -12.76 -3.41 -15.24
CA LYS A 225 -12.91 -1.97 -14.95
C LYS A 225 -12.51 -1.60 -13.50
N VAL A 226 -11.47 -2.24 -12.99
CA VAL A 226 -10.96 -2.05 -11.63
C VAL A 226 -9.59 -1.37 -11.69
N LEU A 227 -9.40 -0.34 -10.87
CA LEU A 227 -8.11 0.24 -10.55
C LEU A 227 -7.67 -0.25 -9.17
N MET A 228 -6.55 -0.93 -9.08
CA MET A 228 -5.86 -1.22 -7.82
C MET A 228 -4.85 -0.10 -7.60
N ALA A 229 -5.21 0.86 -6.75
CA ALA A 229 -4.41 2.05 -6.47
C ALA A 229 -3.48 1.87 -5.27
N PHE A 230 -3.71 0.84 -4.44
CA PHE A 230 -3.01 0.64 -3.17
C PHE A 230 -2.98 1.95 -2.37
N ASP A 231 -1.83 2.38 -1.85
CA ASP A 231 -1.71 3.55 -0.99
C ASP A 231 -1.62 4.89 -1.76
N LEU A 232 -1.75 4.85 -3.10
CA LEU A 232 -1.93 6.09 -3.86
C LEU A 232 -3.28 6.76 -3.54
N VAL A 233 -4.29 5.98 -3.13
CA VAL A 233 -5.63 6.46 -2.77
C VAL A 233 -6.03 5.85 -1.42
N PHE A 234 -6.49 6.68 -0.52
CA PHE A 234 -6.97 6.28 0.81
C PHE A 234 -8.50 6.30 0.92
N SER A 235 -9.02 5.56 1.88
CA SER A 235 -10.42 5.60 2.25
C SER A 235 -10.82 7.00 2.71
N PRO A 236 -12.01 7.50 2.34
CA PRO A 236 -12.53 8.76 2.88
C PRO A 236 -12.79 8.71 4.40
N ASN A 237 -12.65 7.54 5.03
CA ASN A 237 -12.90 7.32 6.45
C ASN A 237 -11.62 7.23 7.30
N GLU A 238 -10.44 7.36 6.69
CA GLU A 238 -9.17 7.21 7.42
C GLU A 238 -8.15 8.29 7.07
N HIS A 239 -7.21 8.51 7.99
CA HIS A 239 -6.06 9.34 7.74
C HIS A 239 -5.09 8.64 6.78
N ALA A 240 -4.53 9.39 5.83
CA ALA A 240 -3.46 8.91 4.96
C ALA A 240 -2.08 9.12 5.59
N PHE A 241 -1.13 8.24 5.28
CA PHE A 241 0.27 8.47 5.58
C PHE A 241 0.84 9.52 4.62
N THR A 242 1.50 10.56 5.16
CA THR A 242 2.08 11.68 4.39
C THR A 242 3.56 11.89 4.68
N GLY A 243 4.20 10.92 5.34
CA GLY A 243 5.57 11.03 5.86
C GLY A 243 6.66 11.11 4.78
N ALA A 244 6.36 10.75 3.53
CA ALA A 244 7.30 10.86 2.43
C ALA A 244 7.55 12.31 1.97
N ASN A 245 6.70 13.26 2.38
CA ASN A 245 6.81 14.69 2.02
C ASN A 245 6.70 14.99 0.51
N HIS A 246 6.03 14.14 -0.26
CA HIS A 246 5.88 14.30 -1.71
C HIS A 246 4.53 14.95 -2.10
N PHE A 247 4.00 15.84 -1.28
CA PHE A 247 2.64 16.40 -1.42
C PHE A 247 2.31 16.88 -2.83
N ASP A 248 3.20 17.67 -3.46
CA ASP A 248 2.92 18.26 -4.77
C ASP A 248 2.90 17.22 -5.89
N HIS A 249 3.84 16.29 -5.84
CA HIS A 249 3.91 15.25 -6.87
C HIS A 249 2.79 14.22 -6.68
N TRP A 250 2.43 13.89 -5.42
CA TRP A 250 1.27 13.05 -5.15
C TRP A 250 -0.03 13.64 -5.68
N MET A 251 -0.22 14.98 -5.59
CA MET A 251 -1.36 15.66 -6.24
C MET A 251 -1.37 15.44 -7.75
N ILE A 252 -0.21 15.52 -8.43
CA ILE A 252 -0.10 15.23 -9.88
C ILE A 252 -0.48 13.77 -10.18
N VAL A 253 -0.01 12.84 -9.36
CA VAL A 253 -0.36 11.42 -9.47
C VAL A 253 -1.88 11.22 -9.32
N LEU A 254 -2.50 11.81 -8.30
CA LEU A 254 -3.95 11.73 -8.08
C LEU A 254 -4.76 12.30 -9.25
N GLU A 255 -4.34 13.43 -9.81
CA GLU A 255 -4.95 13.99 -11.03
C GLU A 255 -4.84 13.03 -12.22
N SER A 256 -3.70 12.35 -12.38
CA SER A 256 -3.52 11.34 -13.43
C SER A 256 -4.43 10.13 -13.25
N LEU A 257 -4.62 9.67 -12.01
CA LEU A 257 -5.57 8.59 -11.69
C LEU A 257 -7.01 9.03 -11.93
N LYS A 258 -7.33 10.27 -11.56
CA LYS A 258 -8.64 10.87 -11.82
C LYS A 258 -8.97 11.00 -13.30
N ALA A 259 -7.98 11.19 -14.16
CA ALA A 259 -8.14 11.27 -15.61
C ALA A 259 -8.45 9.91 -16.26
N LEU A 260 -8.16 8.78 -15.61
CA LEU A 260 -8.49 7.45 -16.11
C LEU A 260 -10.00 7.26 -16.18
N GLN A 261 -10.51 6.90 -17.36
CA GLN A 261 -11.95 6.69 -17.57
C GLN A 261 -12.32 5.20 -17.50
N GLY A 262 -13.52 4.91 -17.00
CA GLY A 262 -14.06 3.56 -16.99
C GLY A 262 -13.59 2.66 -15.84
N TYR A 263 -12.93 3.23 -14.83
CA TYR A 263 -12.47 2.53 -13.63
C TYR A 263 -13.20 3.10 -12.40
N ASP A 264 -14.45 2.70 -12.22
CA ASP A 264 -15.30 3.26 -11.16
C ASP A 264 -15.07 2.58 -9.79
N ARG A 265 -14.48 1.40 -9.80
CA ARG A 265 -14.10 0.67 -8.59
C ARG A 265 -12.60 0.78 -8.35
N ILE A 266 -12.24 1.26 -7.17
CA ILE A 266 -10.85 1.40 -6.74
C ILE A 266 -10.58 0.47 -5.58
N ILE A 267 -9.55 -0.34 -5.71
CA ILE A 267 -9.02 -1.18 -4.64
C ILE A 267 -7.83 -0.43 -4.04
N ILE A 268 -7.88 -0.22 -2.75
CA ILE A 268 -6.91 0.55 -1.97
C ILE A 268 -6.09 -0.37 -1.05
N GLY A 269 -4.98 0.14 -0.50
CA GLY A 269 -4.10 -0.64 0.36
C GLY A 269 -4.65 -0.87 1.76
N HIS A 270 -5.51 0.00 2.25
CA HIS A 270 -6.16 -0.06 3.56
C HIS A 270 -7.67 0.07 3.42
N ASP A 271 -8.43 -0.46 4.41
CA ASP A 271 -9.89 -0.43 4.40
C ASP A 271 -10.54 -1.13 3.18
N THR A 272 -11.82 -0.98 3.01
CA THR A 272 -12.61 -1.63 1.96
C THR A 272 -12.45 -0.93 0.59
N PRO A 273 -12.68 -1.65 -0.54
CA PRO A 273 -12.70 -1.02 -1.85
C PRO A 273 -13.65 0.17 -1.90
N VAL A 274 -13.25 1.21 -2.62
CA VAL A 274 -13.94 2.51 -2.72
C VAL A 274 -14.35 2.81 -4.16
N ASP A 275 -15.10 3.89 -4.34
CA ASP A 275 -15.40 4.46 -5.64
C ASP A 275 -14.44 5.62 -6.00
N ARG A 276 -14.63 6.22 -7.16
CA ARG A 276 -13.77 7.29 -7.67
C ARG A 276 -13.75 8.56 -6.80
N SER A 277 -14.76 8.80 -5.98
CA SER A 277 -14.81 9.98 -5.10
C SER A 277 -13.70 9.95 -4.05
N ALA A 278 -13.16 8.77 -3.74
CA ALA A 278 -12.02 8.61 -2.85
C ALA A 278 -10.75 9.32 -3.37
N ILE A 279 -10.59 9.46 -4.69
CA ILE A 279 -9.47 10.23 -5.25
C ILE A 279 -9.60 11.69 -4.84
N ASP A 280 -10.79 12.29 -4.94
CA ASP A 280 -11.04 13.67 -4.54
C ASP A 280 -10.89 13.88 -3.02
N SER A 281 -11.30 12.89 -2.24
CA SER A 281 -11.12 12.88 -0.78
C SER A 281 -9.63 12.84 -0.42
N THR A 282 -8.85 11.98 -1.07
CA THR A 282 -7.39 11.89 -0.87
C THR A 282 -6.71 13.19 -1.29
N MET A 283 -7.09 13.79 -2.43
CA MET A 283 -6.57 15.08 -2.87
C MET A 283 -6.85 16.20 -1.85
N THR A 284 -8.05 16.23 -1.29
CA THR A 284 -8.43 17.20 -0.25
C THR A 284 -7.59 17.02 1.00
N TYR A 285 -7.37 15.76 1.42
CA TYR A 285 -6.56 15.44 2.57
C TYR A 285 -5.08 15.84 2.36
N VAL A 286 -4.48 15.44 1.24
CA VAL A 286 -3.08 15.73 0.89
C VAL A 286 -2.82 17.23 0.82
N LYS A 287 -3.73 17.99 0.18
CA LYS A 287 -3.65 19.44 0.15
C LYS A 287 -3.66 20.04 1.55
N ARG A 288 -4.60 19.59 2.40
CA ARG A 288 -4.71 20.11 3.77
C ARG A 288 -3.52 19.74 4.63
N ALA A 289 -3.02 18.51 4.49
CA ALA A 289 -1.83 18.04 5.19
C ALA A 289 -0.60 18.89 4.81
N LYS A 290 -0.42 19.23 3.52
CA LYS A 290 0.62 20.15 3.05
C LYS A 290 0.53 21.53 3.68
N GLU A 291 -0.68 22.13 3.70
CA GLU A 291 -0.91 23.45 4.30
C GLU A 291 -0.55 23.44 5.79
N ILE A 292 -0.97 22.40 6.51
CA ILE A 292 -0.67 22.24 7.95
C ILE A 292 0.83 22.02 8.16
N HIS A 293 1.47 21.21 7.33
CA HIS A 293 2.91 20.99 7.41
C HIS A 293 3.70 22.30 7.24
N ALA A 294 3.34 23.11 6.26
CA ALA A 294 3.96 24.42 6.03
C ALA A 294 3.76 25.43 7.18
N ALA A 295 2.68 25.27 7.96
CA ALA A 295 2.33 26.14 9.08
C ALA A 295 2.81 25.60 10.45
N SER A 296 3.33 24.38 10.51
CA SER A 296 3.73 23.73 11.76
C SER A 296 5.25 23.78 11.94
N SER A 297 5.71 24.06 13.16
CA SER A 297 7.13 24.14 13.49
C SER A 297 7.74 22.80 13.95
N ASP A 298 6.92 21.83 14.29
CA ASP A 298 7.33 20.56 14.86
C ASP A 298 6.27 19.44 14.66
N ALA A 299 6.70 18.20 14.91
CA ALA A 299 5.89 17.00 14.73
C ALA A 299 4.58 17.03 15.56
N LYS A 300 4.64 17.53 16.79
CA LYS A 300 3.48 17.58 17.69
C LYS A 300 2.42 18.53 17.14
N THR A 301 2.82 19.74 16.79
CA THR A 301 1.93 20.77 16.22
C THR A 301 1.27 20.28 14.94
N TYR A 302 2.04 19.64 14.04
CA TYR A 302 1.51 19.03 12.83
C TYR A 302 0.45 17.96 13.13
N SER A 303 0.78 17.01 14.03
CA SER A 303 -0.12 15.92 14.39
C SER A 303 -1.43 16.44 15.00
N GLU A 304 -1.36 17.35 15.96
CA GLU A 304 -2.52 17.91 16.62
C GLU A 304 -3.42 18.66 15.62
N ASN A 305 -2.84 19.49 14.75
CA ASN A 305 -3.57 20.27 13.77
C ASN A 305 -4.21 19.42 12.68
N LEU A 306 -3.52 18.37 12.21
CA LEU A 306 -4.09 17.50 11.17
C LEU A 306 -5.23 16.64 11.71
N LYS A 307 -5.09 16.10 12.92
CA LYS A 307 -6.18 15.37 13.60
C LYS A 307 -7.38 16.29 13.88
N ALA A 308 -7.13 17.55 14.27
CA ALA A 308 -8.19 18.51 14.48
C ALA A 308 -8.91 18.94 13.17
N ALA A 309 -8.20 18.94 12.06
CA ALA A 309 -8.77 19.24 10.74
C ALA A 309 -9.69 18.11 10.22
N PHE A 310 -9.46 16.87 10.67
CA PHE A 310 -10.21 15.67 10.27
C PHE A 310 -10.54 14.80 11.51
N PRO A 311 -11.40 15.29 12.43
CA PRO A 311 -11.59 14.64 13.74
C PRO A 311 -12.29 13.28 13.67
N ASP A 312 -13.03 13.01 12.59
CA ASP A 312 -13.84 11.80 12.43
C ASP A 312 -13.08 10.67 11.69
N LEU A 313 -11.89 10.96 11.15
CA LEU A 313 -11.12 9.95 10.43
C LEU A 313 -10.47 8.94 11.38
N GLN A 314 -10.49 7.69 10.97
CA GLN A 314 -9.82 6.58 11.66
C GLN A 314 -8.30 6.60 11.39
N GLN A 315 -7.58 5.64 11.97
CA GLN A 315 -6.13 5.47 11.77
C GLN A 315 -5.30 6.73 12.12
N ALA A 316 -5.67 7.43 13.20
CA ALA A 316 -4.93 8.60 13.68
C ALA A 316 -3.43 8.33 13.92
N GLY A 317 -3.03 7.06 14.07
CA GLY A 317 -1.63 6.64 14.15
C GLY A 317 -0.81 6.96 12.89
N PHE A 318 -1.43 6.99 11.71
CA PHE A 318 -0.75 7.42 10.48
C PHE A 318 -0.33 8.89 10.53
N VAL A 319 -1.09 9.74 11.23
CA VAL A 319 -0.72 11.15 11.41
C VAL A 319 0.52 11.27 12.29
N ASP A 320 0.59 10.53 13.42
CA ASP A 320 1.75 10.54 14.31
C ASP A 320 2.98 9.95 13.61
N LEU A 321 2.79 8.88 12.86
CA LEU A 321 3.86 8.29 12.05
C LEU A 321 4.35 9.28 10.99
N SER A 322 3.46 9.90 10.22
CA SER A 322 3.80 10.94 9.23
C SER A 322 4.59 12.08 9.87
N ALA A 323 4.12 12.59 11.01
CA ALA A 323 4.80 13.64 11.75
C ALA A 323 6.23 13.25 12.14
N SER A 324 6.44 12.00 12.57
CA SER A 324 7.77 11.51 12.93
C SER A 324 8.75 11.48 11.76
N TYR A 325 8.26 11.25 10.55
CA TYR A 325 9.10 11.27 9.34
C TYR A 325 9.34 12.70 8.83
N LEU A 326 8.29 13.52 8.78
CA LEU A 326 8.36 14.89 8.26
C LEU A 326 9.29 15.81 9.08
N TYR A 327 9.39 15.56 10.38
CA TYR A 327 10.18 16.36 11.32
C TYR A 327 11.38 15.60 11.90
N ALA A 328 11.75 14.46 11.30
CA ALA A 328 13.01 13.79 11.65
C ALA A 328 14.17 14.73 11.38
N ALA A 329 15.14 14.75 12.30
CA ALA A 329 16.38 15.51 12.06
C ALA A 329 17.03 15.01 10.76
N PRO A 330 17.55 15.90 9.90
CA PRO A 330 18.32 15.49 8.73
C PRO A 330 19.53 14.68 9.20
N HIS A 331 19.66 13.47 8.71
CA HIS A 331 20.76 12.54 9.00
C HIS A 331 21.99 12.82 8.13
#